data_d9825d06eded8ef131ab661509f14c7a
#
_entry.id   d9825d06eded8ef131ab661509f14c7a
#
_cell.length_a   1.000
_cell.length_b   1.000
_cell.length_c   1.000
_cell.angle_alpha   90.00
_cell.angle_beta   90.00
_cell.angle_gamma   90.00
#
_symmetry.space_group_name_H-M   'P 1'
#
loop_
_entity.id
_entity.type
_entity.pdbx_description
1 polymer ?
#
loop_
_entity_poly.entity_id
_entity_poly.type
_entity_poly.pdbx_seq_one_letter_code
_entity_poly.pdbx_strand_id
1 'polypeptide(L)'
;MVKIAVAGSKGHMGKMIIDAVWNTEGAELVCALAHKETDHVEANEDAGASLGFNSGVKISCDNETLRTSGAQVLIDFTRPEGTMAFLDICKDAGIAMVIGTTGLNAEQKQKLEEASKVIPIVFAPNMSTGVNVTNKLLAQAAKLLKDYDCEIVEMHHSRKVDAPSGTAIAM
;
A
#
# COMPACT_ATOMS: atom_id res chain seq x y z
N MET A 1 10.64 14.07 12.14
CA MET A 1 9.46 13.23 11.84
C MET A 1 9.49 12.87 10.36
N VAL A 2 9.11 11.65 10.01
CA VAL A 2 8.95 11.23 8.62
C VAL A 2 7.58 11.69 8.12
N LYS A 3 7.55 12.47 7.04
CA LYS A 3 6.34 13.01 6.45
C LYS A 3 5.73 11.99 5.49
N ILE A 4 4.51 11.54 5.79
CA ILE A 4 3.84 10.43 5.13
C ILE A 4 2.60 10.93 4.39
N ALA A 5 2.47 10.51 3.13
CA ALA A 5 1.25 10.58 2.35
C ALA A 5 0.57 9.19 2.33
N VAL A 6 -0.76 9.17 2.33
CA VAL A 6 -1.55 7.92 2.25
C VAL A 6 -2.48 7.99 1.04
N ALA A 7 -2.36 7.03 0.13
CA ALA A 7 -3.28 6.83 -0.99
C ALA A 7 -4.44 5.90 -0.60
N GLY A 8 -5.63 6.17 -1.13
CA GLY A 8 -6.84 5.41 -0.81
C GLY A 8 -7.33 5.64 0.62
N SER A 9 -7.23 6.87 1.12
CA SER A 9 -7.52 7.29 2.50
C SER A 9 -8.94 6.95 2.98
N LYS A 10 -9.91 6.82 2.09
CA LYS A 10 -11.31 6.42 2.39
C LYS A 10 -11.49 4.91 2.48
N GLY A 11 -10.55 4.14 1.92
CA GLY A 11 -10.56 2.68 1.94
C GLY A 11 -10.23 2.10 3.32
N HIS A 12 -10.51 0.80 3.48
CA HIS A 12 -10.26 0.11 4.75
C HIS A 12 -8.77 0.19 5.16
N MET A 13 -7.85 -0.15 4.25
CA MET A 13 -6.41 -0.09 4.53
C MET A 13 -5.93 1.35 4.74
N GLY A 14 -6.41 2.31 3.93
CA GLY A 14 -6.04 3.72 4.07
C GLY A 14 -6.35 4.26 5.45
N LYS A 15 -7.53 3.97 5.98
CA LYS A 15 -7.94 4.37 7.34
C LYS A 15 -7.05 3.75 8.41
N MET A 16 -6.73 2.45 8.30
CA MET A 16 -5.83 1.78 9.25
C MET A 16 -4.41 2.34 9.20
N ILE A 17 -3.93 2.72 8.03
CA ILE A 17 -2.62 3.35 7.87
C ILE A 17 -2.61 4.75 8.48
N ILE A 18 -3.66 5.55 8.26
CA ILE A 18 -3.80 6.89 8.87
C ILE A 18 -3.81 6.78 10.40
N ASP A 19 -4.57 5.83 10.95
CA ASP A 19 -4.58 5.56 12.39
C ASP A 19 -3.19 5.14 12.91
N ALA A 20 -2.51 4.26 12.20
CA ALA A 20 -1.16 3.84 12.55
C ALA A 20 -0.16 5.00 12.50
N VAL A 21 -0.21 5.86 11.49
CA VAL A 21 0.65 7.05 11.38
C VAL A 21 0.38 8.00 12.54
N TRP A 22 -0.90 8.24 12.88
CA TRP A 22 -1.29 9.09 13.99
C TRP A 22 -0.74 8.62 15.33
N ASN A 23 -0.73 7.32 15.56
CA ASN A 23 -0.28 6.70 16.81
C ASN A 23 1.23 6.36 16.84
N THR A 24 1.99 6.70 15.80
CA THR A 24 3.42 6.37 15.69
C THR A 24 4.28 7.61 15.98
N GLU A 25 5.09 7.54 17.02
CA GLU A 25 6.09 8.58 17.31
C GLU A 25 7.08 8.70 16.15
N GLY A 26 7.37 9.92 15.74
CA GLY A 26 8.28 10.18 14.63
C GLY A 26 7.65 10.12 13.23
N ALA A 27 6.36 9.79 13.12
CA ALA A 27 5.57 9.86 11.90
C ALA A 27 4.66 11.09 11.87
N GLU A 28 4.40 11.64 10.69
CA GLU A 28 3.52 12.79 10.48
C GLU A 28 2.72 12.56 9.20
N LEU A 29 1.38 12.58 9.29
CA LEU A 29 0.52 12.59 8.12
C LEU A 29 0.54 14.00 7.50
N VAL A 30 0.87 14.12 6.22
CA VAL A 30 0.91 15.41 5.51
C VAL A 30 0.01 15.44 4.27
N CYS A 31 -0.44 14.27 3.80
CA CYS A 31 -1.31 14.18 2.63
C CYS A 31 -2.18 12.91 2.73
N ALA A 32 -3.46 13.05 2.40
CA ALA A 32 -4.42 11.96 2.31
C ALA A 32 -5.18 12.05 0.99
N LEU A 33 -5.06 11.01 0.16
CA LEU A 33 -5.59 10.98 -1.19
C LEU A 33 -6.73 9.98 -1.31
N ALA A 34 -7.81 10.37 -1.96
CA ALA A 34 -8.97 9.54 -2.25
C ALA A 34 -9.24 9.51 -3.76
N HIS A 35 -9.96 8.51 -4.23
CA HIS A 35 -10.30 8.38 -5.65
C HIS A 35 -11.53 9.23 -5.98
N LYS A 36 -11.41 10.08 -7.00
CA LYS A 36 -12.44 11.06 -7.34
C LYS A 36 -13.81 10.45 -7.72
N GLU A 37 -13.79 9.29 -8.37
CA GLU A 37 -15.03 8.69 -8.91
C GLU A 37 -15.65 7.67 -7.98
N THR A 38 -14.86 7.02 -7.12
CA THR A 38 -15.34 5.93 -6.26
C THR A 38 -15.54 6.33 -4.81
N ASP A 39 -14.86 7.38 -4.36
CA ASP A 39 -14.89 7.81 -2.98
C ASP A 39 -15.73 9.09 -2.83
N HIS A 40 -16.73 9.02 -1.96
CA HIS A 40 -17.44 10.23 -1.55
C HIS A 40 -16.59 10.96 -0.50
N VAL A 41 -16.10 12.15 -0.87
CA VAL A 41 -15.33 13.03 0.02
C VAL A 41 -16.14 14.31 0.23
N GLU A 42 -16.44 14.62 1.48
CA GLU A 42 -17.12 15.86 1.83
C GLU A 42 -16.18 17.07 1.70
N ALA A 43 -16.76 18.24 1.48
CA ALA A 43 -15.97 19.46 1.38
C ALA A 43 -15.15 19.69 2.68
N ASN A 44 -13.82 19.73 2.54
CA ASN A 44 -12.87 19.89 3.65
C ASN A 44 -12.85 18.73 4.67
N GLU A 45 -13.21 17.54 4.29
CA GLU A 45 -13.17 16.36 5.16
C GLU A 45 -11.74 16.13 5.69
N ASP A 46 -11.62 16.03 7.03
CA ASP A 46 -10.36 15.68 7.68
C ASP A 46 -10.11 14.18 7.62
N ALA A 47 -8.86 13.78 7.35
CA ALA A 47 -8.48 12.38 7.16
C ALA A 47 -8.68 11.53 8.43
N GLY A 48 -8.63 12.12 9.61
CA GLY A 48 -8.89 11.48 10.91
C GLY A 48 -10.36 11.48 11.34
N ALA A 49 -11.24 12.22 10.66
CA ALA A 49 -12.62 12.41 11.09
C ALA A 49 -13.39 11.09 11.30
N SER A 50 -13.26 10.14 10.36
CA SER A 50 -13.91 8.83 10.46
C SER A 50 -13.26 7.88 11.49
N LEU A 51 -12.13 8.30 12.08
CA LEU A 51 -11.35 7.57 13.08
C LEU A 51 -11.46 8.18 14.48
N GLY A 52 -12.20 9.29 14.59
CA GLY A 52 -12.49 9.93 15.88
C GLY A 52 -11.43 10.95 16.34
N PHE A 53 -10.53 11.37 15.44
CA PHE A 53 -9.56 12.44 15.74
C PHE A 53 -9.48 13.47 14.61
N ASN A 54 -8.87 14.61 14.91
CA ASN A 54 -8.60 15.65 13.92
C ASN A 54 -7.12 15.60 13.55
N SER A 55 -6.83 15.12 12.34
CA SER A 55 -5.46 15.02 11.84
C SER A 55 -4.89 16.36 11.36
N GLY A 56 -5.74 17.35 11.10
CA GLY A 56 -5.38 18.61 10.45
C GLY A 56 -5.10 18.49 8.94
N VAL A 57 -5.22 17.30 8.38
CA VAL A 57 -4.97 17.00 6.95
C VAL A 57 -6.29 16.75 6.24
N LYS A 58 -6.60 17.55 5.22
CA LYS A 58 -7.79 17.37 4.40
C LYS A 58 -7.58 16.27 3.36
N ILE A 59 -8.63 15.48 3.12
CA ILE A 59 -8.64 14.50 2.04
C ILE A 59 -8.75 15.23 0.70
N SER A 60 -7.85 14.91 -0.23
CA SER A 60 -7.85 15.43 -1.60
C SER A 60 -8.17 14.34 -2.62
N CYS A 61 -8.96 14.68 -3.64
CA CYS A 61 -9.16 13.85 -4.82
C CYS A 61 -8.26 14.27 -6.00
N ASP A 62 -7.38 15.24 -5.77
CA ASP A 62 -6.40 15.69 -6.76
C ASP A 62 -5.03 15.09 -6.43
N ASN A 63 -4.54 14.20 -7.29
CA ASN A 63 -3.26 13.53 -7.10
C ASN A 63 -2.07 14.51 -7.13
N GLU A 64 -2.20 15.67 -7.78
CA GLU A 64 -1.15 16.69 -7.79
C GLU A 64 -0.90 17.31 -6.41
N THR A 65 -1.87 17.20 -5.49
CA THR A 65 -1.67 17.56 -4.07
C THR A 65 -0.47 16.83 -3.46
N LEU A 66 -0.18 15.60 -3.90
CA LEU A 66 0.98 14.84 -3.44
C LEU A 66 2.30 15.56 -3.72
N ARG A 67 2.43 16.15 -4.91
CA ARG A 67 3.67 16.83 -5.36
C ARG A 67 4.06 18.00 -4.45
N THR A 68 3.07 18.70 -3.92
CA THR A 68 3.25 19.91 -3.09
C THR A 68 3.12 19.65 -1.59
N SER A 69 2.78 18.43 -1.18
CA SER A 69 2.50 18.05 0.21
C SER A 69 3.73 18.10 1.13
N GLY A 70 4.93 18.03 0.57
CA GLY A 70 6.17 17.83 1.31
C GLY A 70 6.34 16.42 1.86
N ALA A 71 5.56 15.44 1.38
CA ALA A 71 5.70 14.04 1.77
C ALA A 71 7.08 13.49 1.36
N GLN A 72 7.66 12.68 2.22
CA GLN A 72 8.88 11.92 1.96
C GLN A 72 8.59 10.51 1.50
N VAL A 73 7.46 9.97 1.91
CA VAL A 73 7.00 8.61 1.59
C VAL A 73 5.50 8.62 1.28
N LEU A 74 5.12 7.95 0.20
CA LEU A 74 3.73 7.58 -0.09
C LEU A 74 3.50 6.12 0.30
N ILE A 75 2.46 5.86 1.09
CA ILE A 75 1.97 4.49 1.37
C ILE A 75 0.73 4.26 0.51
N ASP A 76 0.81 3.25 -0.38
CA ASP A 76 -0.19 2.95 -1.39
C ASP A 76 -0.72 1.51 -1.29
N PHE A 77 -2.00 1.36 -0.95
CA PHE A 77 -2.77 0.11 -0.98
C PHE A 77 -4.03 0.29 -1.83
N THR A 78 -3.90 0.87 -3.00
CA THR A 78 -5.02 1.15 -3.91
C THR A 78 -5.22 0.04 -4.95
N ARG A 79 -5.29 0.40 -6.21
CA ARG A 79 -5.40 -0.49 -7.37
C ARG A 79 -4.24 -0.24 -8.33
N PRO A 80 -3.94 -1.18 -9.25
CA PRO A 80 -2.82 -1.05 -10.20
C PRO A 80 -2.79 0.29 -10.94
N GLU A 81 -3.95 0.78 -11.38
CA GLU A 81 -4.07 2.05 -12.11
C GLU A 81 -3.70 3.25 -11.22
N GLY A 82 -4.16 3.23 -9.96
CA GLY A 82 -3.82 4.25 -8.96
C GLY A 82 -2.32 4.26 -8.65
N THR A 83 -1.75 3.07 -8.41
CA THR A 83 -0.31 2.91 -8.18
C THR A 83 0.52 3.49 -9.33
N MET A 84 0.13 3.24 -10.58
CA MET A 84 0.84 3.77 -11.75
C MET A 84 0.75 5.30 -11.85
N ALA A 85 -0.42 5.87 -11.55
CA ALA A 85 -0.59 7.32 -11.53
C ALA A 85 0.28 7.99 -10.44
N PHE A 86 0.36 7.40 -9.24
CA PHE A 86 1.21 7.90 -8.17
C PHE A 86 2.70 7.69 -8.44
N LEU A 87 3.08 6.63 -9.16
CA LEU A 87 4.47 6.30 -9.46
C LEU A 87 5.15 7.44 -10.24
N ASP A 88 4.49 7.99 -11.24
CA ASP A 88 5.03 9.08 -12.04
C ASP A 88 5.21 10.36 -11.20
N ILE A 89 4.23 10.69 -10.37
CA ILE A 89 4.33 11.84 -9.44
C ILE A 89 5.46 11.65 -8.45
N CYS A 90 5.57 10.47 -7.85
CA CYS A 90 6.61 10.16 -6.86
C CYS A 90 8.01 10.21 -7.46
N LYS A 91 8.21 9.69 -8.67
CA LYS A 91 9.48 9.78 -9.40
C LYS A 91 9.91 11.23 -9.62
N ASP A 92 9.00 12.05 -10.10
CA ASP A 92 9.27 13.46 -10.40
C ASP A 92 9.55 14.28 -9.14
N ALA A 93 8.84 13.98 -8.05
CA ALA A 93 8.95 14.71 -6.78
C ALA A 93 10.00 14.13 -5.82
N GLY A 94 10.65 12.99 -6.15
CA GLY A 94 11.61 12.33 -5.27
C GLY A 94 11.00 11.69 -4.02
N ILE A 95 9.72 11.28 -4.08
CA ILE A 95 8.99 10.69 -2.96
C ILE A 95 9.16 9.17 -2.98
N ALA A 96 9.62 8.58 -1.88
CA ALA A 96 9.69 7.12 -1.72
C ALA A 96 8.30 6.48 -1.72
N MET A 97 8.19 5.19 -2.10
CA MET A 97 6.89 4.49 -2.09
C MET A 97 6.92 3.20 -1.30
N VAL A 98 5.86 2.95 -0.53
CA VAL A 98 5.54 1.65 0.08
C VAL A 98 4.25 1.15 -0.57
N ILE A 99 4.35 0.07 -1.35
CA ILE A 99 3.27 -0.40 -2.22
C ILE A 99 2.82 -1.78 -1.76
N GLY A 100 1.56 -1.86 -1.29
CA GLY A 100 0.86 -3.09 -0.96
C GLY A 100 -0.23 -3.45 -1.98
N THR A 101 -0.35 -2.70 -3.07
CA THR A 101 -1.28 -2.97 -4.16
C THR A 101 -0.94 -4.30 -4.83
N THR A 102 -1.93 -5.17 -4.99
CA THR A 102 -1.80 -6.46 -5.67
C THR A 102 -2.36 -6.40 -7.08
N GLY A 103 -2.10 -7.42 -7.90
CA GLY A 103 -2.67 -7.53 -9.24
C GLY A 103 -1.94 -6.74 -10.34
N LEU A 104 -0.75 -6.19 -10.08
CA LEU A 104 0.05 -5.54 -11.12
C LEU A 104 0.47 -6.55 -12.19
N ASN A 105 0.31 -6.18 -13.45
CA ASN A 105 0.77 -6.96 -14.59
C ASN A 105 2.29 -6.84 -14.80
N ALA A 106 2.85 -7.57 -15.77
CA ALA A 106 4.29 -7.60 -16.04
C ALA A 106 4.84 -6.22 -16.43
N GLU A 107 4.12 -5.45 -17.26
CA GLU A 107 4.53 -4.12 -17.70
C GLU A 107 4.56 -3.14 -16.49
N GLN A 108 3.54 -3.19 -15.64
CA GLN A 108 3.48 -2.35 -14.44
C GLN A 108 4.61 -2.68 -13.44
N LYS A 109 4.92 -3.97 -13.27
CA LYS A 109 6.07 -4.40 -12.44
C LYS A 109 7.39 -3.92 -13.00
N GLN A 110 7.57 -3.95 -14.31
CA GLN A 110 8.76 -3.41 -14.98
C GLN A 110 8.89 -1.90 -14.75
N LYS A 111 7.80 -1.14 -14.82
CA LYS A 111 7.80 0.30 -14.50
C LYS A 111 8.21 0.57 -13.04
N LEU A 112 7.76 -0.27 -12.09
CA LEU A 112 8.21 -0.18 -10.70
C LEU A 112 9.71 -0.46 -10.57
N GLU A 113 10.23 -1.46 -11.25
CA GLU A 113 11.67 -1.77 -11.25
C GLU A 113 12.51 -0.62 -11.83
N GLU A 114 12.06 -0.01 -12.90
CA GLU A 114 12.71 1.18 -13.47
C GLU A 114 12.65 2.37 -12.52
N ALA A 115 11.52 2.62 -11.88
CA ALA A 115 11.36 3.69 -10.90
C ALA A 115 12.22 3.47 -9.64
N SER A 116 12.43 2.23 -9.23
CA SER A 116 13.27 1.89 -8.07
C SER A 116 14.75 2.28 -8.22
N LYS A 117 15.19 2.56 -9.44
CA LYS A 117 16.52 3.12 -9.73
C LYS A 117 16.63 4.62 -9.44
N VAL A 118 15.48 5.30 -9.28
CA VAL A 118 15.38 6.75 -9.08
C VAL A 118 14.89 7.08 -7.67
N ILE A 119 13.88 6.35 -7.15
CA ILE A 119 13.32 6.55 -5.82
C ILE A 119 13.32 5.23 -5.02
N PRO A 120 13.42 5.28 -3.68
CA PRO A 120 13.25 4.07 -2.86
C PRO A 120 11.83 3.50 -2.98
N ILE A 121 11.73 2.21 -3.29
CA ILE A 121 10.44 1.50 -3.38
C ILE A 121 10.48 0.23 -2.55
N VAL A 122 9.49 0.06 -1.68
CA VAL A 122 9.16 -1.22 -1.02
C VAL A 122 7.87 -1.73 -1.66
N PHE A 123 7.96 -2.84 -2.37
CA PHE A 123 6.80 -3.50 -2.98
C PHE A 123 6.66 -4.92 -2.45
N ALA A 124 5.54 -5.24 -1.82
CA ALA A 124 5.26 -6.57 -1.31
C ALA A 124 3.76 -6.90 -1.36
N PRO A 125 3.39 -8.12 -1.78
CA PRO A 125 1.98 -8.55 -1.84
C PRO A 125 1.37 -8.74 -0.45
N ASN A 126 2.20 -8.93 0.57
CA ASN A 126 1.81 -9.06 1.96
C ASN A 126 2.90 -8.52 2.89
N MET A 127 2.53 -7.62 3.77
CA MET A 127 3.45 -6.98 4.74
C MET A 127 3.24 -7.49 6.18
N SER A 128 2.43 -8.53 6.39
CA SER A 128 2.26 -9.17 7.70
C SER A 128 3.56 -9.88 8.12
N THR A 129 4.07 -9.56 9.29
CA THR A 129 5.24 -10.23 9.87
C THR A 129 5.01 -11.73 10.01
N GLY A 130 3.81 -12.15 10.47
CA GLY A 130 3.46 -13.56 10.63
C GLY A 130 3.50 -14.31 9.30
N VAL A 131 2.93 -13.76 8.24
CA VAL A 131 2.95 -14.38 6.90
C VAL A 131 4.39 -14.48 6.38
N ASN A 132 5.19 -13.43 6.50
CA ASN A 132 6.58 -13.45 6.02
C ASN A 132 7.47 -14.42 6.81
N VAL A 133 7.26 -14.58 8.12
CA VAL A 133 7.94 -15.61 8.93
C VAL A 133 7.51 -17.00 8.49
N THR A 134 6.20 -17.23 8.28
CA THR A 134 5.66 -18.50 7.80
C THR A 134 6.27 -18.89 6.45
N ASN A 135 6.34 -17.95 5.51
CA ASN A 135 6.97 -18.18 4.21
C ASN A 135 8.44 -18.61 4.32
N LYS A 136 9.20 -17.99 5.23
CA LYS A 136 10.60 -18.41 5.49
C LYS A 136 10.68 -19.82 6.06
N LEU A 137 9.82 -20.17 7.01
CA LEU A 137 9.76 -21.50 7.58
C LEU A 137 9.35 -22.55 6.54
N LEU A 138 8.35 -22.23 5.71
CA LEU A 138 7.89 -23.08 4.62
C LEU A 138 9.02 -23.38 3.63
N ALA A 139 9.77 -22.35 3.20
CA ALA A 139 10.91 -22.52 2.31
C ALA A 139 12.02 -23.39 2.92
N GLN A 140 12.23 -23.34 4.23
CA GLN A 140 13.17 -24.22 4.93
C GLN A 140 12.65 -25.66 5.00
N ALA A 141 11.37 -25.85 5.34
CA ALA A 141 10.74 -27.17 5.38
C ALA A 141 10.79 -27.87 4.02
N ALA A 142 10.43 -27.16 2.95
CA ALA A 142 10.47 -27.68 1.57
C ALA A 142 11.88 -28.17 1.17
N LYS A 143 12.95 -27.48 1.58
CA LYS A 143 14.33 -27.91 1.32
C LYS A 143 14.70 -29.21 2.05
N LEU A 144 14.19 -29.41 3.26
CA LEU A 144 14.46 -30.61 4.06
C LEU A 144 13.58 -31.80 3.64
N LEU A 145 12.37 -31.50 3.18
CA LEU A 145 11.36 -32.50 2.79
C LEU A 145 11.19 -32.58 1.26
N LYS A 146 12.30 -32.49 0.52
CA LYS A 146 12.33 -32.42 -0.94
C LYS A 146 11.68 -33.62 -1.66
N ASP A 147 11.55 -34.75 -0.97
CA ASP A 147 10.98 -36.00 -1.50
C ASP A 147 9.51 -36.18 -1.09
N TYR A 148 8.91 -35.18 -0.44
CA TYR A 148 7.50 -35.17 -0.02
C TYR A 148 6.67 -34.29 -0.95
N ASP A 149 5.43 -34.71 -1.19
CA ASP A 149 4.44 -33.87 -1.88
C ASP A 149 4.05 -32.70 -0.99
N CYS A 150 3.82 -31.56 -1.59
CA CYS A 150 3.42 -30.33 -0.90
C CYS A 150 2.17 -29.74 -1.57
N GLU A 151 1.13 -29.56 -0.79
CA GLU A 151 -0.13 -28.96 -1.22
C GLU A 151 -0.41 -27.68 -0.44
N ILE A 152 -0.94 -26.67 -1.11
CA ILE A 152 -1.39 -25.41 -0.49
C ILE A 152 -2.91 -25.34 -0.60
N VAL A 153 -3.58 -25.26 0.55
CA VAL A 153 -5.03 -25.04 0.64
C VAL A 153 -5.27 -23.71 1.33
N GLU A 154 -6.05 -22.83 0.69
CA GLU A 154 -6.40 -21.53 1.26
C GLU A 154 -7.93 -21.37 1.37
N MET A 155 -8.37 -20.66 2.40
CA MET A 155 -9.76 -20.30 2.60
C MET A 155 -9.87 -18.81 2.92
N HIS A 156 -10.82 -18.15 2.29
CA HIS A 156 -11.09 -16.74 2.48
C HIS A 156 -12.58 -16.45 2.64
N HIS A 157 -12.91 -15.27 3.10
CA HIS A 157 -14.29 -14.78 3.14
C HIS A 157 -14.88 -14.63 1.73
N SER A 158 -16.21 -14.63 1.63
CA SER A 158 -16.95 -14.58 0.35
C SER A 158 -16.71 -13.34 -0.51
N ARG A 159 -16.15 -12.26 0.05
CA ARG A 159 -15.85 -11.01 -0.67
C ARG A 159 -14.49 -11.00 -1.37
N LYS A 160 -13.69 -12.07 -1.24
CA LYS A 160 -12.40 -12.16 -1.94
C LYS A 160 -12.62 -12.39 -3.44
N VAL A 161 -11.93 -11.63 -4.27
CA VAL A 161 -12.11 -11.63 -5.73
C VAL A 161 -11.02 -12.44 -6.43
N ASP A 162 -9.76 -12.31 -5.97
CA ASP A 162 -8.61 -13.00 -6.58
C ASP A 162 -8.45 -14.43 -6.03
N ALA A 163 -8.20 -15.38 -6.93
CA ALA A 163 -7.84 -16.76 -6.63
C ALA A 163 -6.89 -17.30 -7.72
N PRO A 164 -5.73 -17.89 -7.34
CA PRO A 164 -5.16 -17.96 -6.00
C PRO A 164 -4.84 -16.58 -5.41
N SER A 165 -4.76 -16.49 -4.07
CA SER A 165 -4.38 -15.23 -3.42
C SER A 165 -2.92 -14.88 -3.72
N GLY A 166 -2.59 -13.58 -3.67
CA GLY A 166 -1.20 -13.13 -3.80
C GLY A 166 -0.26 -13.79 -2.77
N THR A 167 -0.76 -14.13 -1.60
CA THR A 167 -0.01 -14.85 -0.56
C THR A 167 0.24 -16.31 -0.97
N ALA A 168 -0.76 -17.02 -1.49
CA ALA A 168 -0.59 -18.40 -1.95
C ALA A 168 0.37 -18.50 -3.15
N ILE A 169 0.32 -17.52 -4.07
CA ILE A 169 1.27 -17.45 -5.20
C ILE A 169 2.70 -17.19 -4.72
N ALA A 170 2.89 -16.50 -3.60
CA ALA A 170 4.20 -16.19 -3.04
C ALA A 170 4.79 -17.34 -2.21
N MET A 171 3.99 -18.30 -1.80
CA MET A 171 4.38 -19.53 -1.10
C MET A 171 4.94 -20.58 -2.09
#